data_e6f4b1c01a2c949592a8d3344561abe2
#
_entry.id   e6f4b1c01a2c949592a8d3344561abe2
#
_cell.length_a   1.000
_cell.length_b   1.000
_cell.length_c   1.000
_cell.angle_alpha   90.00
_cell.angle_beta   90.00
_cell.angle_gamma   90.00
#
_symmetry.space_group_name_H-M   'P 1'
#
loop_
_entity.id
_entity.type
_entity.pdbx_description
1 polymer ?
#
loop_
_entity_poly.entity_id
_entity_poly.type
_entity_poly.pdbx_seq_one_letter_code
_entity_poly.pdbx_strand_id
1 'polypeptide(L)'
;EPVFLEAYLPRLRQRPDILLANLALEIQCSRLSHQRFVERTKSYLNNGYQVWWILGHSFLGQRQFSLIEKSCCYYNRKRGVHCWKADLKNQKLYLYHHITETVSGHISFFSSCWTFSGNDLKKIFTNNEIKINQMKKTERLSEDGKKWLARQLIYKQKNTVSIQEQCYLRHKHLLYLSPWIYQNSRFFFYLREQVFLYRMLYEESLKQQKVPDFSSWFCQVKEYKMQWLFPMIEEERVYRQFFDECTHLSSWKI
;
A
#
# COMPACT_ATOMS: atom_id res chain seq x y z
N GLU A 1 16.49 -28.49 4.41
CA GLU A 1 15.95 -28.10 5.71
C GLU A 1 14.61 -28.78 5.92
N PRO A 2 14.27 -29.23 7.16
CA PRO A 2 12.99 -29.87 7.44
C PRO A 2 11.84 -28.88 7.29
N VAL A 3 10.72 -29.36 6.75
CA VAL A 3 9.46 -28.62 6.60
C VAL A 3 8.46 -29.17 7.60
N PHE A 4 7.88 -28.32 8.41
CA PHE A 4 6.87 -28.70 9.39
C PHE A 4 5.52 -28.10 9.00
N LEU A 5 4.48 -28.92 8.96
CA LEU A 5 3.10 -28.47 8.77
C LEU A 5 2.47 -28.19 10.12
N GLU A 6 1.77 -27.07 10.24
CA GLU A 6 1.03 -26.67 11.44
C GLU A 6 1.85 -26.80 12.74
N ALA A 7 3.15 -26.49 12.70
CA ALA A 7 4.04 -26.57 13.85
C ALA A 7 3.61 -25.58 14.94
N TYR A 8 3.33 -26.08 16.16
CA TYR A 8 3.01 -25.21 17.27
C TYR A 8 4.26 -24.52 17.82
N LEU A 9 4.24 -23.20 17.88
CA LEU A 9 5.30 -22.36 18.45
C LEU A 9 4.89 -21.89 19.85
N PRO A 10 5.34 -22.56 20.94
CA PRO A 10 4.82 -22.31 22.29
C PRO A 10 5.03 -20.87 22.78
N ARG A 11 6.18 -20.28 22.49
CA ARG A 11 6.52 -18.90 22.90
C ARG A 11 5.60 -17.85 22.25
N LEU A 12 5.16 -18.10 21.02
CA LEU A 12 4.29 -17.20 20.25
C LEU A 12 2.81 -17.52 20.46
N ARG A 13 2.49 -18.72 20.93
CA ARG A 13 1.14 -19.31 20.97
C ARG A 13 0.50 -19.28 19.57
N GLN A 14 1.32 -19.55 18.54
CA GLN A 14 0.91 -19.55 17.14
C GLN A 14 1.25 -20.86 16.46
N ARG A 15 0.55 -21.11 15.36
CA ARG A 15 0.73 -22.28 14.53
C ARG A 15 0.71 -21.80 13.06
N PRO A 16 1.90 -21.60 12.43
CA PRO A 16 1.96 -21.33 10.99
C PRO A 16 1.50 -22.53 10.19
N ASP A 17 0.91 -22.30 9.02
CA ASP A 17 0.49 -23.39 8.15
C ASP A 17 1.69 -24.23 7.70
N ILE A 18 2.80 -23.56 7.36
CA ILE A 18 4.08 -24.18 7.03
C ILE A 18 5.20 -23.44 7.76
N LEU A 19 6.10 -24.18 8.39
CA LEU A 19 7.33 -23.67 8.98
C LEU A 19 8.53 -24.28 8.29
N LEU A 20 9.40 -23.43 7.73
CA LEU A 20 10.67 -23.81 7.11
C LEU A 20 11.78 -22.99 7.75
N ALA A 21 12.63 -23.61 8.56
CA ALA A 21 13.62 -22.90 9.37
C ALA A 21 12.98 -21.74 10.16
N ASN A 22 13.37 -20.49 9.86
CA ASN A 22 12.78 -19.28 10.45
C ASN A 22 11.71 -18.61 9.58
N LEU A 23 11.25 -19.24 8.51
CA LEU A 23 10.18 -18.74 7.65
C LEU A 23 8.84 -19.36 8.04
N ALA A 24 7.93 -18.56 8.56
CA ALA A 24 6.55 -18.90 8.77
C ALA A 24 5.73 -18.54 7.51
N LEU A 25 5.17 -19.54 6.85
CA LEU A 25 4.28 -19.34 5.70
C LEU A 25 2.84 -19.51 6.17
N GLU A 26 2.02 -18.51 5.85
CA GLU A 26 0.60 -18.42 6.22
C GLU A 26 -0.27 -18.32 4.98
N ILE A 27 -1.26 -19.19 4.86
CA ILE A 27 -2.21 -19.20 3.74
C ILE A 27 -3.57 -18.72 4.22
N GLN A 28 -3.87 -17.48 3.95
CA GLN A 28 -5.11 -16.85 4.43
C GLN A 28 -6.26 -17.12 3.46
N CYS A 29 -7.12 -18.07 3.78
CA CYS A 29 -8.29 -18.43 2.97
C CYS A 29 -9.60 -17.80 3.43
N SER A 30 -9.69 -17.38 4.71
CA SER A 30 -10.89 -16.84 5.33
C SER A 30 -10.73 -15.38 5.74
N ARG A 31 -11.79 -14.78 6.25
CA ARG A 31 -11.72 -13.41 6.79
C ARG A 31 -10.91 -13.40 8.09
N LEU A 32 -9.93 -12.50 8.14
CA LEU A 32 -9.14 -12.20 9.34
C LEU A 32 -9.25 -10.70 9.62
N SER A 33 -9.43 -10.31 10.88
CA SER A 33 -9.41 -8.90 11.23
C SER A 33 -8.01 -8.32 11.04
N HIS A 34 -7.93 -7.06 10.63
CA HIS A 34 -6.65 -6.36 10.47
C HIS A 34 -5.83 -6.37 11.77
N GLN A 35 -6.47 -6.15 12.91
CA GLN A 35 -5.81 -6.18 14.21
C GLN A 35 -5.13 -7.54 14.45
N ARG A 36 -5.85 -8.64 14.30
CA ARG A 36 -5.31 -9.99 14.49
C ARG A 36 -4.19 -10.32 13.49
N PHE A 37 -4.32 -9.85 12.25
CA PHE A 37 -3.25 -9.97 11.26
C PHE A 37 -1.97 -9.27 11.71
N VAL A 38 -2.09 -8.02 12.17
CA VAL A 38 -0.95 -7.23 12.66
C VAL A 38 -0.32 -7.88 13.89
N GLU A 39 -1.12 -8.34 14.85
CA GLU A 39 -0.66 -9.03 16.04
C GLU A 39 0.14 -10.29 15.69
N ARG A 40 -0.40 -11.14 14.80
CA ARG A 40 0.28 -12.36 14.34
C ARG A 40 1.60 -12.02 13.63
N THR A 41 1.57 -11.10 12.70
CA THR A 41 2.74 -10.67 11.94
C THR A 41 3.84 -10.13 12.87
N LYS A 42 3.50 -9.21 13.78
CA LYS A 42 4.45 -8.65 14.75
C LYS A 42 5.02 -9.73 15.67
N SER A 43 4.19 -10.67 16.12
CA SER A 43 4.64 -11.77 16.96
C SER A 43 5.72 -12.62 16.27
N TYR A 44 5.55 -12.95 14.97
CA TYR A 44 6.59 -13.63 14.19
C TYR A 44 7.87 -12.79 14.11
N LEU A 45 7.76 -11.56 13.63
CA LEU A 45 8.91 -10.68 13.39
C LEU A 45 9.71 -10.39 14.67
N ASN A 46 9.03 -10.11 15.78
CA ASN A 46 9.67 -9.84 17.07
C ASN A 46 10.40 -11.05 17.68
N ASN A 47 10.09 -12.26 17.22
CA ASN A 47 10.74 -13.49 17.65
C ASN A 47 11.71 -14.08 16.62
N GLY A 48 12.14 -13.26 15.64
CA GLY A 48 13.17 -13.64 14.66
C GLY A 48 12.68 -14.50 13.50
N TYR A 49 11.35 -14.66 13.34
CA TYR A 49 10.79 -15.34 12.19
C TYR A 49 10.55 -14.34 11.06
N GLN A 50 10.81 -14.75 9.84
CA GLN A 50 10.25 -14.12 8.65
C GLN A 50 8.84 -14.65 8.44
N VAL A 51 7.94 -13.82 7.90
CA VAL A 51 6.59 -14.28 7.61
C VAL A 51 6.25 -14.05 6.14
N TRP A 52 5.67 -15.06 5.51
CA TRP A 52 5.18 -14.98 4.14
C TRP A 52 3.67 -15.27 4.11
N TRP A 53 2.90 -14.21 3.93
CA TRP A 53 1.46 -14.29 3.78
C TRP A 53 1.08 -14.53 2.33
N ILE A 54 0.28 -15.55 2.09
CA ILE A 54 -0.30 -15.90 0.79
C ILE A 54 -1.81 -15.87 0.93
N LEU A 55 -2.48 -15.08 0.11
CA LEU A 55 -3.94 -15.01 0.08
C LEU A 55 -4.52 -16.19 -0.71
N GLY A 56 -5.49 -16.87 -0.15
CA GLY A 56 -6.15 -18.00 -0.79
C GLY A 56 -7.11 -17.59 -1.90
N HIS A 57 -7.78 -18.58 -2.50
CA HIS A 57 -8.58 -18.41 -3.71
C HIS A 57 -9.74 -17.42 -3.56
N SER A 58 -10.31 -17.24 -2.37
CA SER A 58 -11.39 -16.27 -2.10
C SER A 58 -11.02 -14.81 -2.39
N PHE A 59 -9.73 -14.52 -2.50
CA PHE A 59 -9.19 -13.19 -2.81
C PHE A 59 -8.80 -13.01 -4.29
N LEU A 60 -9.02 -14.01 -5.14
CA LEU A 60 -8.73 -13.92 -6.57
C LEU A 60 -9.81 -13.10 -7.29
N GLY A 61 -9.42 -12.38 -8.35
CA GLY A 61 -10.35 -11.65 -9.23
C GLY A 61 -11.00 -10.40 -8.62
N GLN A 62 -10.61 -9.97 -7.44
CA GLN A 62 -11.15 -8.77 -6.82
C GLN A 62 -10.67 -7.50 -7.54
N ARG A 63 -11.63 -6.59 -7.85
CA ARG A 63 -11.34 -5.28 -8.47
C ARG A 63 -10.88 -4.23 -7.46
N GLN A 64 -11.18 -4.44 -6.20
CA GLN A 64 -10.76 -3.59 -5.09
C GLN A 64 -10.13 -4.46 -4.00
N PHE A 65 -9.10 -3.96 -3.38
CA PHE A 65 -8.44 -4.68 -2.29
C PHE A 65 -9.16 -4.40 -0.97
N SER A 66 -9.51 -5.46 -0.29
CA SER A 66 -9.96 -5.43 1.11
C SER A 66 -8.81 -5.00 2.05
N LEU A 67 -9.14 -4.69 3.30
CA LEU A 67 -8.12 -4.34 4.30
C LEU A 67 -7.08 -5.44 4.47
N ILE A 68 -7.50 -6.71 4.47
CA ILE A 68 -6.59 -7.85 4.62
C ILE A 68 -5.67 -8.00 3.41
N GLU A 69 -6.17 -7.77 2.18
CA GLU A 69 -5.33 -7.81 0.99
C GLU A 69 -4.27 -6.71 1.02
N LYS A 70 -4.62 -5.50 1.45
CA LYS A 70 -3.65 -4.41 1.66
C LYS A 70 -2.62 -4.77 2.73
N SER A 71 -3.04 -5.40 3.83
CA SER A 71 -2.15 -5.83 4.91
C SER A 71 -1.14 -6.90 4.47
N CYS A 72 -1.53 -7.77 3.53
CA CYS A 72 -0.65 -8.81 2.96
C CYS A 72 0.30 -8.27 1.88
N CYS A 73 0.33 -6.96 1.62
CA CYS A 73 1.22 -6.40 0.62
C CYS A 73 2.64 -6.20 1.17
N TYR A 74 3.60 -6.43 0.29
CA TYR A 74 5.03 -6.21 0.48
C TYR A 74 5.51 -5.13 -0.47
N TYR A 75 6.71 -4.61 -0.23
CA TYR A 75 7.38 -3.70 -1.15
C TYR A 75 8.84 -4.08 -1.37
N ASN A 76 9.26 -4.09 -2.62
CA ASN A 76 10.66 -4.03 -3.00
C ASN A 76 10.84 -3.24 -4.30
N ARG A 77 12.08 -2.83 -4.60
CA ARG A 77 12.36 -1.98 -5.77
C ARG A 77 12.01 -2.64 -7.11
N LYS A 78 12.18 -3.97 -7.23
CA LYS A 78 11.97 -4.70 -8.49
C LYS A 78 10.49 -4.97 -8.78
N ARG A 79 9.68 -5.23 -7.75
CA ARG A 79 8.27 -5.63 -7.85
C ARG A 79 7.30 -4.50 -7.51
N GLY A 80 7.81 -3.38 -6.99
CA GLY A 80 6.96 -2.36 -6.39
C GLY A 80 6.14 -2.91 -5.23
N VAL A 81 4.94 -2.38 -5.04
CA VAL A 81 3.95 -2.99 -4.14
C VAL A 81 3.48 -4.30 -4.76
N HIS A 82 3.48 -5.36 -3.96
CA HIS A 82 3.11 -6.69 -4.44
C HIS A 82 2.50 -7.55 -3.35
N CYS A 83 1.69 -8.52 -3.76
CA CYS A 83 1.15 -9.55 -2.87
C CYS A 83 1.09 -10.90 -3.58
N TRP A 84 1.01 -11.96 -2.79
CA TRP A 84 0.94 -13.32 -3.26
C TRP A 84 -0.46 -13.89 -3.09
N LYS A 85 -0.95 -14.62 -4.10
CA LYS A 85 -2.25 -15.29 -4.07
C LYS A 85 -2.12 -16.71 -4.57
N ALA A 86 -2.82 -17.65 -3.92
CA ALA A 86 -2.82 -19.06 -4.31
C ALA A 86 -4.20 -19.51 -4.77
N ASP A 87 -4.23 -20.18 -5.89
CA ASP A 87 -5.38 -20.94 -6.38
C ASP A 87 -5.09 -22.43 -6.18
N LEU A 88 -5.51 -22.95 -5.04
CA LEU A 88 -5.28 -24.35 -4.70
C LEU A 88 -6.03 -25.32 -5.63
N LYS A 89 -7.20 -24.89 -6.15
CA LYS A 89 -8.00 -25.71 -7.05
C LYS A 89 -7.28 -25.93 -8.39
N ASN A 90 -6.66 -24.89 -8.93
CA ASN A 90 -5.95 -24.93 -10.20
C ASN A 90 -4.44 -25.12 -10.01
N GLN A 91 -3.97 -25.35 -8.78
CA GLN A 91 -2.55 -25.54 -8.43
C GLN A 91 -1.66 -24.40 -8.96
N LYS A 92 -2.08 -23.15 -8.76
CA LYS A 92 -1.38 -21.97 -9.25
C LYS A 92 -1.02 -21.00 -8.13
N LEU A 93 0.18 -20.44 -8.20
CA LEU A 93 0.64 -19.33 -7.37
C LEU A 93 0.74 -18.07 -8.24
N TYR A 94 0.10 -17.01 -7.80
CA TYR A 94 0.12 -15.70 -8.47
C TYR A 94 0.92 -14.70 -7.65
N LEU A 95 1.73 -13.90 -8.33
CA LEU A 95 2.33 -12.68 -7.83
C LEU A 95 1.63 -11.50 -8.51
N TYR A 96 0.85 -10.73 -7.76
CA TYR A 96 0.37 -9.43 -8.20
C TYR A 96 1.41 -8.38 -7.81
N HIS A 97 1.94 -7.62 -8.79
CA HIS A 97 3.05 -6.70 -8.57
C HIS A 97 2.84 -5.36 -9.27
N HIS A 98 3.63 -4.33 -8.88
CA HIS A 98 3.44 -2.95 -9.31
C HIS A 98 2.00 -2.49 -9.09
N ILE A 99 1.45 -2.88 -7.94
CA ILE A 99 0.09 -2.54 -7.55
C ILE A 99 0.01 -1.03 -7.35
N THR A 100 -0.98 -0.42 -7.99
CA THR A 100 -1.32 1.00 -7.86
C THR A 100 -2.82 1.14 -7.60
N GLU A 101 -3.20 2.24 -6.97
CA GLU A 101 -4.60 2.58 -6.69
C GLU A 101 -4.84 4.02 -7.12
N THR A 102 -5.96 4.27 -7.77
CA THR A 102 -6.43 5.63 -8.05
C THR A 102 -7.12 6.21 -6.81
N VAL A 103 -7.36 7.52 -6.80
CA VAL A 103 -8.11 8.17 -5.72
C VAL A 103 -9.52 7.58 -5.53
N SER A 104 -10.13 7.09 -6.60
CA SER A 104 -11.45 6.43 -6.56
C SER A 104 -11.42 4.98 -6.09
N GLY A 105 -10.25 4.44 -5.72
CA GLY A 105 -10.09 3.08 -5.21
C GLY A 105 -9.95 2.01 -6.29
N HIS A 106 -9.79 2.40 -7.58
CA HIS A 106 -9.53 1.43 -8.64
C HIS A 106 -8.10 0.92 -8.55
N ILE A 107 -7.94 -0.40 -8.48
CA ILE A 107 -6.65 -1.08 -8.40
C ILE A 107 -6.20 -1.52 -9.79
N SER A 108 -4.93 -1.27 -10.10
CA SER A 108 -4.23 -1.79 -11.27
C SER A 108 -2.97 -2.53 -10.85
N PHE A 109 -2.65 -3.63 -11.51
CA PHE A 109 -1.47 -4.44 -11.22
C PHE A 109 -1.06 -5.27 -12.45
N PHE A 110 0.18 -5.75 -12.45
CA PHE A 110 0.63 -6.84 -13.31
C PHE A 110 0.57 -8.15 -12.55
N SER A 111 0.40 -9.25 -13.26
CA SER A 111 0.38 -10.59 -12.64
C SER A 111 1.37 -11.53 -13.31
N SER A 112 2.11 -12.28 -12.50
CA SER A 112 2.89 -13.44 -12.90
C SER A 112 2.27 -14.68 -12.26
N CYS A 113 2.34 -15.81 -12.96
CA CYS A 113 1.71 -17.04 -12.50
C CYS A 113 2.67 -18.23 -12.67
N TRP A 114 2.68 -19.12 -11.69
CA TRP A 114 3.44 -20.38 -11.69
C TRP A 114 2.54 -21.54 -11.26
N THR A 115 2.81 -22.73 -11.78
CA THR A 115 2.21 -23.98 -11.27
C THR A 115 2.94 -24.43 -10.00
N PHE A 116 2.28 -25.26 -9.18
CA PHE A 116 2.93 -25.84 -7.99
C PHE A 116 3.95 -26.93 -8.31
N SER A 117 4.36 -27.08 -9.57
CA SER A 117 5.46 -27.96 -9.93
C SER A 117 6.79 -27.44 -9.34
N GLY A 118 7.64 -28.34 -8.84
CA GLY A 118 8.90 -27.95 -8.21
C GLY A 118 9.84 -27.14 -9.11
N ASN A 119 9.78 -27.36 -10.43
CA ASN A 119 10.58 -26.61 -11.41
C ASN A 119 10.06 -25.18 -11.60
N ASP A 120 8.77 -24.96 -11.58
CA ASP A 120 8.17 -23.63 -11.72
C ASP A 120 8.37 -22.80 -10.45
N LEU A 121 8.23 -23.40 -9.27
CA LEU A 121 8.45 -22.71 -8.00
C LEU A 121 9.90 -22.23 -7.86
N LYS A 122 10.88 -22.99 -8.34
CA LYS A 122 12.29 -22.56 -8.37
C LYS A 122 12.49 -21.26 -9.18
N LYS A 123 11.75 -21.07 -10.26
CA LYS A 123 11.80 -19.86 -11.09
C LYS A 123 11.40 -18.58 -10.33
N ILE A 124 10.58 -18.69 -9.28
CA ILE A 124 10.18 -17.55 -8.44
C ILE A 124 11.40 -16.91 -7.77
N PHE A 125 12.38 -17.72 -7.37
CA PHE A 125 13.59 -17.27 -6.69
C PHE A 125 14.71 -16.92 -7.67
N THR A 126 14.72 -17.52 -8.85
CA THR A 126 15.78 -17.35 -9.85
C THR A 126 15.45 -16.27 -10.90
N ASN A 127 14.18 -16.09 -11.28
CA ASN A 127 13.75 -15.06 -12.24
C ASN A 127 13.74 -13.67 -11.59
N ASN A 128 14.86 -12.99 -11.75
CA ASN A 128 15.02 -11.60 -11.32
C ASN A 128 14.42 -10.56 -12.30
N GLU A 129 14.01 -10.98 -13.49
CA GLU A 129 13.50 -10.08 -14.53
C GLU A 129 11.98 -10.16 -14.65
N ILE A 130 11.31 -9.29 -13.95
CA ILE A 130 9.91 -8.97 -14.27
C ILE A 130 9.97 -7.94 -15.39
N LYS A 131 9.69 -8.35 -16.63
CA LYS A 131 9.57 -7.42 -17.75
C LYS A 131 8.36 -6.50 -17.49
N ILE A 132 8.66 -5.28 -17.14
CA ILE A 132 7.64 -4.23 -17.02
C ILE A 132 7.46 -3.68 -18.44
N ASN A 133 6.41 -4.06 -19.14
CA ASN A 133 5.93 -3.25 -20.27
C ASN A 133 5.60 -1.88 -19.70
N GLN A 134 6.17 -0.84 -20.27
CA GLN A 134 6.19 0.54 -19.78
C GLN A 134 4.90 0.93 -19.06
N MET A 135 5.01 1.22 -17.75
CA MET A 135 3.89 1.83 -17.02
C MET A 135 3.50 3.12 -17.76
N LYS A 136 2.24 3.24 -18.14
CA LYS A 136 1.71 4.50 -18.68
C LYS A 136 2.09 5.62 -17.74
N LYS A 137 2.64 6.71 -18.30
CA LYS A 137 2.95 7.93 -17.53
C LYS A 137 1.76 8.32 -16.67
N THR A 138 2.02 8.65 -15.43
CA THR A 138 1.01 9.15 -14.49
C THR A 138 0.30 10.36 -15.09
N GLU A 139 -0.96 10.19 -15.45
CA GLU A 139 -1.80 11.26 -15.96
C GLU A 139 -2.21 12.19 -14.80
N ARG A 140 -2.45 13.46 -15.09
CA ARG A 140 -3.08 14.41 -14.14
C ARG A 140 -4.39 13.82 -13.67
N LEU A 141 -4.77 14.12 -12.42
CA LEU A 141 -6.11 13.80 -11.96
C LEU A 141 -7.07 14.44 -12.97
N SER A 142 -7.74 13.58 -13.73
CA SER A 142 -8.69 14.03 -14.74
C SER A 142 -9.80 14.85 -14.07
N GLU A 143 -10.57 15.59 -14.83
CA GLU A 143 -11.81 16.21 -14.39
C GLU A 143 -12.71 15.23 -13.64
N ASP A 144 -12.63 13.93 -13.97
CA ASP A 144 -13.34 12.86 -13.28
C ASP A 144 -12.87 12.67 -11.83
N GLY A 145 -11.58 12.86 -11.52
CA GLY A 145 -11.06 12.83 -10.15
C GLY A 145 -11.57 13.98 -9.29
N LYS A 146 -11.67 15.20 -9.84
CA LYS A 146 -12.28 16.34 -9.15
C LYS A 146 -13.78 16.14 -8.95
N LYS A 147 -14.49 15.63 -9.97
CA LYS A 147 -15.89 15.25 -9.86
C LYS A 147 -16.11 14.18 -8.79
N TRP A 148 -15.19 13.21 -8.69
CA TRP A 148 -15.23 12.21 -7.63
C TRP A 148 -15.11 12.86 -6.24
N LEU A 149 -14.13 13.76 -6.02
CA LEU A 149 -13.97 14.48 -4.76
C LEU A 149 -15.23 15.32 -4.43
N ALA A 150 -15.78 16.03 -5.40
CA ALA A 150 -17.01 16.80 -5.23
C ALA A 150 -18.18 15.90 -4.78
N ARG A 151 -18.35 14.73 -5.39
CA ARG A 151 -19.35 13.74 -4.98
C ARG A 151 -19.11 13.24 -3.55
N GLN A 152 -17.84 12.97 -3.16
CA GLN A 152 -17.53 12.57 -1.78
C GLN A 152 -17.94 13.65 -0.76
N LEU A 153 -17.78 14.93 -1.09
CA LEU A 153 -18.23 16.05 -0.25
C LEU A 153 -19.76 16.13 -0.19
N ILE A 154 -20.45 15.98 -1.33
CA ILE A 154 -21.93 15.98 -1.40
C ILE A 154 -22.49 14.83 -0.53
N TYR A 155 -21.93 13.63 -0.64
CA TYR A 155 -22.33 12.48 0.17
C TYR A 155 -21.75 12.48 1.58
N LYS A 156 -21.10 13.57 2.00
CA LYS A 156 -20.54 13.77 3.34
C LYS A 156 -19.66 12.60 3.79
N GLN A 157 -18.84 12.09 2.88
CA GLN A 157 -17.89 11.00 3.21
C GLN A 157 -16.90 11.49 4.26
N LYS A 158 -16.88 10.84 5.42
CA LYS A 158 -16.20 11.27 6.64
C LYS A 158 -14.75 11.73 6.41
N ASN A 159 -13.95 10.94 5.69
CA ASN A 159 -12.55 11.27 5.46
C ASN A 159 -12.39 12.52 4.59
N THR A 160 -13.18 12.63 3.51
CA THR A 160 -13.10 13.78 2.59
C THR A 160 -13.62 15.06 3.26
N VAL A 161 -14.66 14.94 4.09
CA VAL A 161 -15.17 16.07 4.89
C VAL A 161 -14.10 16.54 5.87
N SER A 162 -13.43 15.62 6.58
CA SER A 162 -12.35 15.97 7.50
C SER A 162 -11.19 16.70 6.79
N ILE A 163 -10.82 16.27 5.58
CA ILE A 163 -9.82 16.99 4.78
C ILE A 163 -10.32 18.40 4.39
N GLN A 164 -11.59 18.52 4.00
CA GLN A 164 -12.20 19.82 3.69
C GLN A 164 -12.21 20.75 4.91
N GLU A 165 -12.50 20.24 6.10
CA GLU A 165 -12.42 21.01 7.36
C GLU A 165 -11.00 21.53 7.60
N GLN A 166 -9.98 20.68 7.37
CA GLN A 166 -8.58 21.11 7.47
C GLN A 166 -8.22 22.18 6.41
N CYS A 167 -8.82 22.12 5.22
CA CYS A 167 -8.68 23.17 4.22
C CYS A 167 -9.32 24.49 4.72
N TYR A 168 -10.53 24.45 5.27
CA TYR A 168 -11.23 25.63 5.78
C TYR A 168 -10.50 26.31 6.94
N LEU A 169 -9.96 25.53 7.88
CA LEU A 169 -9.12 26.07 8.96
C LEU A 169 -7.89 26.84 8.44
N ARG A 170 -7.52 26.65 7.17
CA ARG A 170 -6.40 27.29 6.48
C ARG A 170 -6.85 28.25 5.38
N HIS A 171 -8.12 28.69 5.43
CA HIS A 171 -8.71 29.60 4.43
C HIS A 171 -8.61 29.05 2.98
N LYS A 172 -8.72 27.73 2.82
CA LYS A 172 -8.68 27.05 1.52
C LYS A 172 -9.92 26.19 1.30
N HIS A 173 -10.10 25.74 0.06
CA HIS A 173 -11.16 24.79 -0.30
C HIS A 173 -10.55 23.62 -1.07
N LEU A 174 -10.91 22.39 -0.69
CA LEU A 174 -10.34 21.15 -1.24
C LEU A 174 -10.41 21.08 -2.77
N LEU A 175 -11.43 21.63 -3.41
CA LEU A 175 -11.58 21.62 -4.88
C LEU A 175 -10.84 22.77 -5.59
N TYR A 176 -10.26 23.72 -4.85
CA TYR A 176 -9.59 24.91 -5.39
C TYR A 176 -8.13 25.05 -4.91
N LEU A 177 -7.49 23.92 -4.56
CA LEU A 177 -6.07 23.89 -4.22
C LEU A 177 -5.20 24.06 -5.48
N SER A 178 -3.92 24.28 -5.29
CA SER A 178 -2.96 24.41 -6.40
C SER A 178 -3.00 23.19 -7.34
N PRO A 179 -2.89 23.40 -8.67
CA PRO A 179 -3.07 22.33 -9.67
C PRO A 179 -2.16 21.11 -9.46
N TRP A 180 -0.93 21.30 -8.97
CA TRP A 180 0.01 20.20 -8.73
C TRP A 180 -0.47 19.25 -7.61
N ILE A 181 -1.29 19.73 -6.67
CA ILE A 181 -1.85 18.92 -5.58
C ILE A 181 -2.75 17.81 -6.12
N TYR A 182 -3.39 18.04 -7.27
CA TYR A 182 -4.28 17.07 -7.92
C TYR A 182 -3.58 16.14 -8.91
N GLN A 183 -2.26 16.20 -9.01
CA GLN A 183 -1.57 15.25 -9.86
C GLN A 183 -1.71 13.83 -9.32
N ASN A 184 -1.75 12.86 -10.23
CA ASN A 184 -1.85 11.47 -9.87
C ASN A 184 -0.66 11.06 -8.97
N SER A 185 -0.86 10.10 -8.10
CA SER A 185 0.14 9.66 -7.15
C SER A 185 0.08 8.15 -6.96
N ARG A 186 1.24 7.50 -6.98
CA ARG A 186 1.35 6.09 -6.57
C ARG A 186 1.05 5.89 -5.08
N PHE A 187 1.05 6.96 -4.31
CA PHE A 187 0.81 6.93 -2.87
C PHE A 187 -0.67 6.92 -2.50
N PHE A 188 -1.60 7.05 -3.46
CA PHE A 188 -3.02 6.79 -3.20
C PHE A 188 -3.25 5.39 -2.63
N PHE A 189 -2.46 4.41 -3.01
CA PHE A 189 -2.53 3.06 -2.46
C PHE A 189 -2.32 3.02 -0.94
N TYR A 190 -1.43 3.85 -0.41
CA TYR A 190 -1.09 3.92 1.00
C TYR A 190 -1.92 4.94 1.77
N LEU A 191 -2.02 6.15 1.20
CA LEU A 191 -2.48 7.36 1.88
C LEU A 191 -3.88 7.79 1.45
N ARG A 192 -4.41 7.17 0.38
CA ARG A 192 -5.73 7.47 -0.17
C ARG A 192 -5.91 8.98 -0.39
N GLU A 193 -7.07 9.54 -0.05
CA GLU A 193 -7.39 10.97 -0.16
C GLU A 193 -6.53 11.88 0.73
N GLN A 194 -5.83 11.35 1.74
CA GLN A 194 -4.91 12.14 2.56
C GLN A 194 -3.74 12.73 1.76
N VAL A 195 -3.43 12.17 0.60
CA VAL A 195 -2.48 12.75 -0.35
C VAL A 195 -2.73 14.24 -0.58
N PHE A 196 -3.98 14.67 -0.67
CA PHE A 196 -4.33 16.08 -0.90
C PHE A 196 -4.00 16.96 0.31
N LEU A 197 -4.34 16.50 1.52
CA LEU A 197 -4.01 17.22 2.75
C LEU A 197 -2.50 17.33 2.94
N TYR A 198 -1.79 16.23 2.76
CA TYR A 198 -0.33 16.19 2.98
C TYR A 198 0.43 17.04 1.95
N ARG A 199 -0.03 17.09 0.70
CA ARG A 199 0.50 18.00 -0.32
C ARG A 199 0.19 19.46 -0.01
N MET A 200 -0.99 19.75 0.53
CA MET A 200 -1.35 21.09 0.97
C MET A 200 -0.45 21.56 2.14
N LEU A 201 -0.20 20.69 3.13
CA LEU A 201 0.74 20.98 4.23
C LEU A 201 2.16 21.20 3.70
N TYR A 202 2.59 20.42 2.70
CA TYR A 202 3.88 20.63 2.04
C TYR A 202 3.93 22.00 1.34
N GLU A 203 2.87 22.41 0.65
CA GLU A 203 2.80 23.74 0.01
C GLU A 203 2.86 24.88 1.04
N GLU A 204 2.31 24.70 2.21
CA GLU A 204 2.41 25.68 3.30
C GLU A 204 3.83 25.77 3.83
N SER A 205 4.51 24.64 4.01
CA SER A 205 5.92 24.61 4.38
C SER A 205 6.81 25.31 3.35
N LEU A 206 6.52 25.16 2.05
CA LEU A 206 7.22 25.90 0.96
C LEU A 206 7.05 27.42 1.04
N LYS A 207 5.92 27.91 1.54
CA LYS A 207 5.68 29.35 1.71
C LYS A 207 6.43 29.94 2.91
N GLN A 208 6.65 29.11 3.92
CA GLN A 208 7.37 29.51 5.14
C GLN A 208 8.89 29.36 5.01
N GLN A 209 9.35 28.36 4.27
CA GLN A 209 10.76 28.01 4.12
C GLN A 209 11.08 27.83 2.63
N LYS A 210 12.25 28.30 2.18
CA LYS A 210 12.68 28.12 0.78
C LYS A 210 12.78 26.63 0.37
N VAL A 211 13.17 25.78 1.31
CA VAL A 211 13.24 24.32 1.15
C VAL A 211 12.56 23.69 2.37
N PRO A 212 11.45 22.98 2.22
CA PRO A 212 10.81 22.27 3.32
C PRO A 212 11.74 21.18 3.87
N ASP A 213 11.78 21.06 5.19
CA ASP A 213 12.45 19.95 5.86
C ASP A 213 11.47 18.80 6.10
N PHE A 214 11.91 17.57 5.81
CA PHE A 214 11.10 16.37 6.01
C PHE A 214 10.59 16.24 7.44
N SER A 215 11.44 16.46 8.44
CA SER A 215 11.09 16.24 9.85
C SER A 215 10.00 17.19 10.31
N SER A 216 10.11 18.47 9.95
CA SER A 216 9.12 19.51 10.26
C SER A 216 7.77 19.22 9.57
N TRP A 217 7.80 18.89 8.28
CA TRP A 217 6.60 18.52 7.54
C TRP A 217 5.97 17.23 8.10
N PHE A 218 6.77 16.21 8.40
CA PHE A 218 6.27 14.93 8.91
C PHE A 218 5.66 15.07 10.31
N CYS A 219 6.16 15.96 11.16
CA CYS A 219 5.53 16.29 12.44
C CYS A 219 4.10 16.81 12.24
N GLN A 220 3.88 17.70 11.27
CA GLN A 220 2.53 18.19 10.95
C GLN A 220 1.64 17.07 10.40
N VAL A 221 2.16 16.23 9.51
CA VAL A 221 1.41 15.10 8.93
C VAL A 221 0.98 14.09 9.98
N LYS A 222 1.79 13.86 11.02
CA LYS A 222 1.48 12.90 12.10
C LYS A 222 0.19 13.24 12.84
N GLU A 223 -0.19 14.51 12.94
CA GLU A 223 -1.44 14.94 13.59
C GLU A 223 -2.68 14.43 12.84
N TYR A 224 -2.56 14.18 11.53
CA TYR A 224 -3.65 13.75 10.64
C TYR A 224 -3.47 12.32 10.13
N LYS A 225 -2.57 11.57 10.77
CA LYS A 225 -2.19 10.24 10.33
C LYS A 225 -3.33 9.25 10.49
N MET A 226 -3.60 8.50 9.41
CA MET A 226 -4.51 7.36 9.44
C MET A 226 -3.84 6.12 10.02
N GLN A 227 -4.64 5.14 10.42
CA GLN A 227 -4.13 3.83 10.81
C GLN A 227 -3.31 3.23 9.66
N TRP A 228 -2.07 2.84 9.95
CA TRP A 228 -1.21 2.18 8.97
C TRP A 228 -1.67 0.76 8.68
N LEU A 229 -1.96 0.47 7.42
CA LEU A 229 -2.55 -0.80 6.99
C LEU A 229 -1.52 -1.84 6.51
N PHE A 230 -0.26 -1.49 6.42
CA PHE A 230 0.78 -2.26 5.72
C PHE A 230 1.91 -2.70 6.68
N PRO A 231 1.68 -3.69 7.56
CA PRO A 231 2.66 -4.06 8.59
C PRO A 231 3.98 -4.63 8.02
N MET A 232 3.98 -5.06 6.74
CA MET A 232 5.16 -5.56 6.03
C MET A 232 5.92 -4.46 5.27
N ILE A 233 5.46 -3.21 5.35
CA ILE A 233 6.05 -2.08 4.65
C ILE A 233 6.38 -1.00 5.68
N GLU A 234 7.62 -0.55 5.68
CA GLU A 234 8.08 0.50 6.58
C GLU A 234 7.37 1.83 6.28
N GLU A 235 6.62 2.31 7.27
CA GLU A 235 5.77 3.47 7.13
C GLU A 235 6.56 4.76 6.85
N GLU A 236 7.60 5.04 7.63
CA GLU A 236 8.40 6.27 7.48
C GLU A 236 9.04 6.35 6.09
N ARG A 237 9.48 5.21 5.55
CA ARG A 237 10.02 5.15 4.19
C ARG A 237 8.99 5.59 3.14
N VAL A 238 7.72 5.22 3.30
CA VAL A 238 6.64 5.64 2.39
C VAL A 238 6.44 7.14 2.47
N TYR A 239 6.43 7.72 3.68
CA TYR A 239 6.30 9.17 3.85
C TYR A 239 7.52 9.94 3.30
N ARG A 240 8.75 9.42 3.44
CA ARG A 240 9.94 10.04 2.82
C ARG A 240 9.83 10.06 1.30
N GLN A 241 9.47 8.93 0.70
CA GLN A 241 9.29 8.87 -0.76
C GLN A 241 8.13 9.74 -1.25
N PHE A 242 7.08 9.90 -0.46
CA PHE A 242 5.99 10.81 -0.78
C PHE A 242 6.41 12.28 -0.66
N PHE A 243 7.23 12.62 0.32
CA PHE A 243 7.84 13.94 0.44
C PHE A 243 8.72 14.28 -0.77
N ASP A 244 9.54 13.32 -1.24
CA ASP A 244 10.33 13.47 -2.47
C ASP A 244 9.44 13.69 -3.70
N GLU A 245 8.29 13.00 -3.79
CA GLU A 245 7.29 13.24 -4.84
C GLU A 245 6.73 14.66 -4.75
N CYS A 246 6.42 15.17 -3.55
CA CYS A 246 5.95 16.55 -3.37
C CYS A 246 7.00 17.56 -3.82
N THR A 247 8.27 17.35 -3.47
CA THR A 247 9.39 18.20 -3.89
C THR A 247 9.48 18.25 -5.41
N HIS A 248 9.41 17.10 -6.07
CA HIS A 248 9.46 17.02 -7.53
C HIS A 248 8.26 17.70 -8.19
N LEU A 249 7.04 17.41 -7.73
CA LEU A 249 5.83 17.96 -8.33
C LEU A 249 5.67 19.46 -8.11
N SER A 250 6.09 19.98 -6.96
CA SER A 250 6.00 21.41 -6.65
C SER A 250 7.00 22.26 -7.44
N SER A 251 8.13 21.67 -7.87
CA SER A 251 9.12 22.35 -8.71
C SER A 251 8.61 22.61 -10.15
N TRP A 252 7.55 21.92 -10.60
CA TRP A 252 6.92 22.12 -11.92
C TRP A 252 5.93 23.32 -11.94
N LYS A 253 6.07 24.24 -11.00
CA LYS A 253 5.27 25.49 -10.89
C LYS A 253 5.69 26.57 -11.89
N ILE A 254 6.21 26.19 -13.02
CA ILE A 254 6.51 27.17 -14.08
C ILE A 254 5.55 27.02 -15.21
#